data_ccb50abe907527002e5a38ac786fca1a
#
_entry.id   ccb50abe907527002e5a38ac786fca1a
#
_cell.length_a   1.000
_cell.length_b   1.000
_cell.length_c   1.000
_cell.angle_alpha   90.00
_cell.angle_beta   90.00
_cell.angle_gamma   90.00
#
_symmetry.space_group_name_H-M   'P 1'
#
loop_
_entity.id
_entity.type
_entity.pdbx_description
1 polymer ?
#
loop_
_entity_poly.entity_id
_entity_poly.type
_entity_poly.pdbx_seq_one_letter_code
_entity_poly.pdbx_strand_id
1 'polypeptide(L)' 'MDEKNEKSRAGNLVDALRKRFDIKSDAALARELDVQPPVISKLRSGDSKLGASLILRIHEHLGVPVKEIRELAA' A
#
# COMPACT_ATOMS: atom_id res chain seq x y z
N MET A 1 9.00 -13.96 -14.45
CA MET A 1 8.38 -14.43 -13.27
C MET A 1 8.73 -13.63 -12.05
N ASP A 2 9.97 -13.62 -11.72
CA ASP A 2 10.42 -12.95 -10.52
C ASP A 2 10.24 -11.46 -10.60
N GLU A 3 10.39 -10.89 -11.77
CA GLU A 3 10.15 -9.48 -11.97
C GLU A 3 8.74 -9.09 -11.60
N LYS A 4 7.79 -9.93 -12.01
CA LYS A 4 6.41 -9.69 -11.72
C LYS A 4 6.15 -9.73 -10.23
N ASN A 5 6.75 -10.68 -9.54
CA ASN A 5 6.63 -10.79 -8.10
C ASN A 5 7.23 -9.60 -7.38
N GLU A 6 8.38 -9.15 -7.84
CA GLU A 6 9.00 -7.99 -7.24
C GLU A 6 8.16 -6.75 -7.41
N LYS A 7 7.61 -6.55 -8.60
CA LYS A 7 6.76 -5.39 -8.86
C LYS A 7 5.49 -5.43 -8.02
N SER A 8 5.04 -6.63 -7.65
CA SER A 8 3.80 -6.75 -6.91
C SER A 8 3.98 -6.76 -5.40
N ARG A 9 5.19 -6.59 -4.89
CA ARG A 9 5.40 -6.56 -3.44
C ARG A 9 4.59 -5.45 -2.77
N ALA A 10 4.67 -4.24 -3.31
CA ALA A 10 3.89 -3.15 -2.79
C ALA A 10 2.40 -3.35 -3.09
N GLY A 11 2.09 -4.04 -4.18
CA GLY A 11 0.71 -4.42 -4.47
C GLY A 11 0.16 -5.37 -3.43
N ASN A 12 0.99 -6.26 -2.91
CA ASN A 12 0.59 -7.16 -1.83
C ASN A 12 0.20 -6.38 -0.58
N LEU A 13 0.93 -5.31 -0.28
CA LEU A 13 0.57 -4.44 0.83
C LEU A 13 -0.80 -3.81 0.60
N VAL A 14 -1.04 -3.32 -0.61
CA VAL A 14 -2.32 -2.71 -0.96
C VAL A 14 -3.46 -3.70 -0.73
N ASP A 15 -3.29 -4.92 -1.24
CA ASP A 15 -4.31 -5.96 -1.08
C ASP A 15 -4.52 -6.33 0.38
N ALA A 16 -3.45 -6.44 1.14
CA ALA A 16 -3.52 -6.80 2.55
C ALA A 16 -4.27 -5.73 3.36
N LEU A 17 -4.01 -4.47 3.07
CA LEU A 17 -4.68 -3.37 3.75
C LEU A 17 -6.16 -3.33 3.40
N ARG A 18 -6.49 -3.53 2.13
CA ARG A 18 -7.88 -3.54 1.71
C ARG A 18 -8.65 -4.66 2.39
N LYS A 19 -8.04 -5.84 2.47
CA LYS A 19 -8.67 -6.99 3.08
C LYS A 19 -8.83 -6.79 4.59
N ARG A 20 -7.79 -6.31 5.23
CA ARG A 20 -7.77 -6.15 6.69
C ARG A 20 -8.80 -5.13 7.17
N PHE A 21 -8.99 -4.04 6.42
CA PHE A 21 -9.87 -2.96 6.81
C PHE A 21 -11.16 -2.93 5.99
N ASP A 22 -11.41 -3.97 5.22
CA ASP A 22 -12.62 -4.09 4.41
C ASP A 22 -12.82 -2.88 3.49
N ILE A 23 -11.73 -2.48 2.85
CA ILE A 23 -11.74 -1.35 1.93
C ILE A 23 -12.04 -1.86 0.53
N LYS A 24 -13.05 -1.29 -0.10
CA LYS A 24 -13.65 -1.90 -1.29
C LYS A 24 -12.90 -1.66 -2.58
N SER A 25 -12.05 -0.66 -2.63
CA SER A 25 -11.31 -0.36 -3.87
C SER A 25 -10.01 0.35 -3.54
N ASP A 26 -9.12 0.41 -4.54
CA ASP A 26 -7.88 1.15 -4.40
C ASP A 26 -8.16 2.65 -4.22
N ALA A 27 -9.17 3.15 -4.90
CA ALA A 27 -9.56 4.55 -4.74
C ALA A 27 -10.04 4.85 -3.32
N ALA A 28 -10.77 3.92 -2.73
CA ALA A 28 -11.21 4.06 -1.35
C ALA A 28 -10.03 4.05 -0.39
N LEU A 29 -9.04 3.19 -0.67
CA LEU A 29 -7.83 3.16 0.15
C LEU A 29 -7.07 4.48 0.04
N ALA A 30 -6.97 5.03 -1.15
CA ALA A 30 -6.32 6.32 -1.35
C ALA A 30 -6.99 7.40 -0.51
N ARG A 31 -8.32 7.39 -0.47
CA ARG A 31 -9.09 8.32 0.34
C ARG A 31 -8.81 8.14 1.82
N GLU A 32 -8.75 6.88 2.28
CA GLU A 32 -8.45 6.58 3.67
C GLU A 32 -7.09 7.07 4.09
N LEU A 33 -6.14 7.05 3.17
CA LEU A 33 -4.76 7.47 3.44
C LEU A 33 -4.53 8.94 3.12
N ASP A 34 -5.54 9.62 2.61
CA ASP A 34 -5.45 11.02 2.22
C ASP A 34 -4.36 11.24 1.17
N VAL A 35 -4.35 10.37 0.16
CA VAL A 35 -3.44 10.49 -0.98
C VAL A 35 -4.24 10.45 -2.27
N GLN A 36 -3.62 10.91 -3.36
CA GLN A 36 -4.26 10.88 -4.66
C GLN A 36 -4.34 9.45 -5.19
N PRO A 37 -5.41 9.09 -5.90
CA PRO A 37 -5.54 7.73 -6.43
C PRO A 37 -4.33 7.23 -7.22
N PRO A 38 -3.66 8.05 -8.05
CA PRO A 38 -2.48 7.57 -8.76
C PRO A 38 -1.36 7.05 -7.88
N VAL A 39 -1.29 7.51 -6.63
CA VAL A 39 -0.27 7.04 -5.68
C VAL A 39 -0.44 5.53 -5.47
N ILE A 40 -1.66 5.08 -5.26
CA ILE A 40 -1.94 3.66 -5.05
C ILE A 40 -1.73 2.86 -6.34
N SER A 41 -2.18 3.41 -7.47
CA SER A 41 -1.98 2.75 -8.77
C SER A 41 -0.51 2.51 -9.07
N LYS A 42 0.31 3.53 -8.87
CA LYS A 42 1.74 3.43 -9.11
C LYS A 42 2.42 2.47 -8.16
N LEU A 43 1.96 2.44 -6.93
CA LEU A 43 2.47 1.52 -5.94
C LEU A 43 2.18 0.08 -6.36
N ARG A 44 0.95 -0.17 -6.80
CA ARG A 44 0.52 -1.50 -7.20
C ARG A 44 1.27 -1.97 -8.45
N SER A 45 1.51 -1.08 -9.40
CA SER A 45 2.17 -1.46 -10.65
C SER A 45 3.69 -1.58 -10.49
N GLY A 46 4.24 -1.11 -9.40
CA GLY A 46 5.68 -1.11 -9.17
C GLY A 46 6.40 0.11 -9.75
N ASP A 47 5.64 1.08 -10.26
CA ASP A 47 6.23 2.31 -10.81
C ASP A 47 6.72 3.25 -9.72
N SER A 48 6.26 3.04 -8.49
CA SER A 48 6.67 3.84 -7.34
C SER A 48 7.04 2.91 -6.21
N LYS A 49 8.01 3.29 -5.43
CA LYS A 49 8.40 2.52 -4.26
C LYS A 49 7.60 2.96 -3.05
N LEU A 50 7.47 2.06 -2.10
CA LEU A 50 6.86 2.39 -0.83
C LEU A 50 7.83 3.25 -0.02
N GLY A 51 7.60 4.54 -0.02
CA GLY A 51 8.48 5.50 0.67
C GLY A 51 8.04 5.77 2.08
N ALA A 52 8.90 6.45 2.83
CA ALA A 52 8.66 6.75 4.24
C ALA A 52 7.38 7.56 4.45
N SER A 53 7.08 8.46 3.53
CA SER A 53 5.90 9.30 3.61
C SER A 53 4.62 8.48 3.62
N LEU A 54 4.54 7.51 2.72
CA LEU A 54 3.36 6.68 2.61
C LEU A 54 3.27 5.70 3.79
N ILE A 55 4.40 5.17 4.21
CA ILE A 55 4.45 4.30 5.40
C ILE A 55 3.87 5.06 6.60
N LEU A 56 4.28 6.30 6.76
CA LEU A 56 3.82 7.12 7.88
C LEU A 56 2.32 7.37 7.79
N ARG A 57 1.80 7.64 6.61
CA ARG A 57 0.37 7.83 6.43
C ARG A 57 -0.42 6.59 6.78
N ILE A 58 0.05 5.42 6.35
CA ILE A 58 -0.60 4.16 6.67
C ILE A 58 -0.62 3.97 8.19
N HIS A 59 0.51 4.22 8.81
CA HIS A 59 0.61 4.09 10.26
C HIS A 59 -0.36 5.03 10.97
N GLU A 60 -0.41 6.28 10.54
CA GLU A 60 -1.23 7.30 11.20
C GLU A 60 -2.72 7.10 10.95
N HIS A 61 -3.08 6.77 9.72
CA HIS A 61 -4.50 6.69 9.36
C HIS A 61 -5.13 5.34 9.69
N LEU A 62 -4.35 4.27 9.60
CA LEU A 62 -4.88 2.92 9.82
C LEU A 62 -4.37 2.26 11.09
N GLY A 63 -3.42 2.87 11.76
CA GLY A 63 -2.90 2.34 13.02
C GLY A 63 -2.04 1.10 12.87
N VAL A 64 -1.54 0.81 11.67
CA VAL A 64 -0.69 -0.35 11.44
C VAL A 64 0.74 -0.01 11.82
N PRO A 65 1.42 -0.83 12.64
CA PRO A 65 2.81 -0.55 13.00
C PRO A 65 3.72 -0.51 11.78
N VAL A 66 4.69 0.37 11.80
CA VAL A 66 5.64 0.53 10.68
C VAL A 66 6.30 -0.79 10.33
N LYS A 67 6.70 -1.54 11.34
CA LYS A 67 7.33 -2.84 11.13
C LYS A 67 6.42 -3.79 10.35
N GLU A 68 5.16 -3.81 10.70
CA GLU A 68 4.19 -4.67 10.03
C GLU A 68 3.96 -4.21 8.59
N ILE A 69 3.93 -2.91 8.35
CA ILE A 69 3.78 -2.38 6.99
C ILE A 69 4.91 -2.88 6.12
N ARG A 70 6.12 -2.84 6.62
CA ARG A 70 7.29 -3.33 5.87
C ARG A 70 7.21 -4.81 5.62
N GLU A 71 6.72 -5.57 6.59
CA GLU A 71 6.56 -7.01 6.43
C GLU A 71 5.54 -7.35 5.37
N LEU A 72 4.43 -6.62 5.34
CA LEU A 72 3.38 -6.85 4.36
C LEU A 72 3.84 -6.50 2.94
N ALA A 73 4.79 -5.59 2.81
CA ALA A 73 5.31 -5.18 1.51
C ALA A 73 6.54 -5.99 1.08
N ALA A 74 6.98 -6.90 1.88
CA ALA A 74 8.21 -7.66 1.60
C ALA A 74 8.03 -8.75 0.53
#